data_d053db77b61e8ab9ec3c362c2ee3cbcf
#
_entry.id   d053db77b61e8ab9ec3c362c2ee3cbcf
#
_cell.length_a   1.000
_cell.length_b   1.000
_cell.length_c   1.000
_cell.angle_alpha   90.00
_cell.angle_beta   90.00
_cell.angle_gamma   90.00
#
_symmetry.space_group_name_H-M   'P 1'
#
loop_
_entity.id
_entity.type
_entity.pdbx_description
1 polymer ?
#
loop_
_entity_poly.entity_id
_entity_poly.type
_entity_poly.pdbx_seq_one_letter_code
_entity_poly.pdbx_strand_id
1 'polypeptide(L)'
;MVKPPACALILLAAGAATRMGRPKQLLAVQGQPLLRYLVEKNLTAPVTPIIVILGAQAAVIRPCLDGLPVEIVEHAGWAEGMGSSLRTGIAALAACSPASTGVIIALADEPNLSADHITALIETHRRTGQPIVASAYGTIRRPPVFFAKKHFAALAALEGEAGASQLLRDYAPEVATVALTVVHDLDAPADYADYLKAHPPSA
;
A
#
# COMPACT_ATOMS: atom_id res chain seq x y z
N MET A 1 10.79 -6.37 -27.94
CA MET A 1 10.05 -6.63 -26.67
C MET A 1 9.87 -5.30 -25.98
N VAL A 2 8.63 -4.84 -25.81
CA VAL A 2 8.35 -3.64 -25.00
C VAL A 2 8.67 -4.00 -23.54
N LYS A 3 9.60 -3.24 -22.93
CA LYS A 3 9.93 -3.39 -21.50
C LYS A 3 8.60 -3.24 -20.72
N PRO A 4 8.25 -4.15 -19.80
CA PRO A 4 7.03 -4.00 -19.02
C PRO A 4 7.04 -2.63 -18.34
N PRO A 5 5.89 -1.93 -18.25
CA PRO A 5 5.84 -0.63 -17.59
C PRO A 5 6.40 -0.77 -16.18
N ALA A 6 7.38 0.07 -15.85
CA ALA A 6 7.93 0.12 -14.50
C ALA A 6 6.83 0.58 -13.55
N CYS A 7 6.33 -0.31 -12.71
CA CYS A 7 5.34 -0.03 -11.68
C CYS A 7 6.04 -0.02 -10.32
N ALA A 8 5.74 0.99 -9.50
CA ALA A 8 6.22 1.05 -8.12
C ALA A 8 5.13 0.55 -7.14
N LEU A 9 5.55 0.19 -5.93
CA LEU A 9 4.65 0.00 -4.79
C LEU A 9 4.93 1.08 -3.75
N ILE A 10 3.91 1.84 -3.36
CA ILE A 10 3.95 2.72 -2.19
C ILE A 10 3.13 2.07 -1.09
N LEU A 11 3.80 1.74 0.02
CA LEU A 11 3.20 1.16 1.20
C LEU A 11 3.06 2.24 2.28
N LEU A 12 1.83 2.63 2.58
CA LEU A 12 1.52 3.66 3.58
C LEU A 12 1.54 3.06 4.98
N ALA A 13 2.50 3.45 5.80
CA ALA A 13 2.73 2.96 7.15
C ALA A 13 2.87 4.11 8.18
N ALA A 14 2.36 5.32 7.83
CA ALA A 14 2.58 6.55 8.60
C ALA A 14 1.61 6.75 9.78
N GLY A 15 0.52 5.97 9.86
CA GLY A 15 -0.54 6.15 10.84
C GLY A 15 -0.12 5.84 12.28
N ALA A 16 -0.70 6.57 13.26
CA ALA A 16 -0.38 6.48 14.69
C ALA A 16 -0.92 5.22 15.38
N ALA A 17 -1.82 4.47 14.75
CA ALA A 17 -2.44 3.26 15.31
C ALA A 17 -3.08 3.47 16.71
N THR A 18 -3.76 4.59 16.92
CA THR A 18 -4.28 5.00 18.23
C THR A 18 -5.23 3.99 18.86
N ARG A 19 -6.12 3.37 18.04
CA ARG A 19 -7.06 2.33 18.48
C ARG A 19 -6.36 1.03 18.92
N MET A 20 -5.22 0.71 18.31
CA MET A 20 -4.42 -0.46 18.63
C MET A 20 -3.61 -0.28 19.92
N GLY A 21 -3.33 0.96 20.36
CA GLY A 21 -2.53 1.28 21.53
C GLY A 21 -1.02 1.01 21.37
N ARG A 22 -0.60 0.51 20.22
CA ARG A 22 0.81 0.22 19.84
C ARG A 22 0.97 0.29 18.33
N PRO A 23 2.21 0.46 17.80
CA PRO A 23 2.44 0.46 16.37
C PRO A 23 1.95 -0.85 15.73
N LYS A 24 0.90 -0.78 14.90
CA LYS A 24 0.38 -1.96 14.18
C LYS A 24 1.39 -2.55 13.21
N GLN A 25 2.31 -1.73 12.73
CA GLN A 25 3.44 -2.13 11.88
C GLN A 25 4.36 -3.16 12.54
N LEU A 26 4.41 -3.19 13.88
CA LEU A 26 5.23 -4.11 14.67
C LEU A 26 4.45 -5.29 15.26
N LEU A 27 3.16 -5.47 14.93
CA LEU A 27 2.41 -6.65 15.32
C LEU A 27 3.06 -7.91 14.74
N ALA A 28 3.15 -8.96 15.55
CA ALA A 28 3.77 -10.21 15.12
C ALA A 28 2.84 -10.97 14.14
N VAL A 29 3.28 -11.12 12.91
CA VAL A 29 2.61 -11.92 11.87
C VAL A 29 3.62 -12.94 11.35
N GLN A 30 3.27 -14.22 11.42
CA GLN A 30 4.17 -15.32 11.02
C GLN A 30 5.59 -15.20 11.64
N GLY A 31 5.65 -14.84 12.93
CA GLY A 31 6.90 -14.74 13.70
C GLY A 31 7.74 -13.47 13.47
N GLN A 32 7.27 -12.51 12.69
CA GLN A 32 8.00 -11.27 12.41
C GLN A 32 7.08 -10.04 12.44
N PRO A 33 7.62 -8.79 12.48
CA PRO A 33 6.81 -7.58 12.38
C PRO A 33 5.96 -7.53 11.12
N LEU A 34 4.69 -7.14 11.24
CA LEU A 34 3.74 -7.05 10.12
C LEU A 34 4.31 -6.30 8.91
N LEU A 35 4.95 -5.15 9.13
CA LEU A 35 5.49 -4.35 8.03
C LEU A 35 6.61 -5.08 7.30
N ARG A 36 7.50 -5.76 8.02
CA ARG A 36 8.54 -6.61 7.43
C ARG A 36 7.91 -7.75 6.63
N TYR A 37 6.96 -8.46 7.22
CA TYR A 37 6.23 -9.54 6.57
C TYR A 37 5.59 -9.09 5.25
N LEU A 38 4.92 -7.92 5.25
CA LEU A 38 4.30 -7.36 4.05
C LEU A 38 5.33 -7.05 2.96
N VAL A 39 6.46 -6.44 3.32
CA VAL A 39 7.52 -6.14 2.35
C VAL A 39 8.07 -7.43 1.76
N GLU A 40 8.53 -8.37 2.59
CA GLU A 40 9.14 -9.63 2.13
C GLU A 40 8.21 -10.44 1.25
N LYS A 41 6.95 -10.57 1.63
CA LYS A 41 5.91 -11.27 0.86
C LYS A 41 5.70 -10.68 -0.54
N ASN A 42 5.98 -9.39 -0.71
CA ASN A 42 5.74 -8.68 -1.96
C ASN A 42 7.02 -8.37 -2.77
N LEU A 43 8.21 -8.85 -2.34
CA LEU A 43 9.46 -8.70 -3.11
C LEU A 43 9.44 -9.41 -4.47
N THR A 44 8.59 -10.42 -4.62
CA THR A 44 8.42 -11.16 -5.88
C THR A 44 7.40 -10.53 -6.83
N ALA A 45 6.66 -9.51 -6.39
CA ALA A 45 5.75 -8.78 -7.25
C ALA A 45 6.51 -8.01 -8.35
N PRO A 46 5.91 -7.80 -9.54
CA PRO A 46 6.56 -7.09 -10.64
C PRO A 46 6.55 -5.57 -10.43
N VAL A 47 7.01 -5.13 -9.27
CA VAL A 47 7.08 -3.72 -8.86
C VAL A 47 8.50 -3.34 -8.44
N THR A 48 8.93 -2.16 -8.85
CA THR A 48 10.18 -1.54 -8.42
C THR A 48 10.13 -0.03 -8.69
N PRO A 49 10.50 0.82 -7.72
CA PRO A 49 10.87 0.51 -6.32
C PRO A 49 9.66 0.11 -5.45
N ILE A 50 9.96 -0.45 -4.25
CA ILE A 50 9.03 -0.48 -3.12
C ILE A 50 9.40 0.69 -2.20
N ILE A 51 8.45 1.60 -1.97
CA ILE A 51 8.62 2.79 -1.14
C ILE A 51 7.75 2.64 0.10
N VAL A 52 8.33 2.74 1.29
CA VAL A 52 7.61 2.67 2.56
C VAL A 52 7.55 4.04 3.19
N ILE A 53 6.35 4.55 3.41
CA ILE A 53 6.15 5.87 4.06
C ILE A 53 5.91 5.64 5.54
N LEU A 54 6.86 6.05 6.37
CA LEU A 54 6.77 6.04 7.83
C LEU A 54 6.36 7.44 8.34
N GLY A 55 5.66 7.47 9.46
CA GLY A 55 5.24 8.73 10.09
C GLY A 55 5.30 8.64 11.61
N ALA A 56 4.16 8.42 12.26
CA ALA A 56 4.12 8.22 13.69
C ALA A 56 5.06 7.09 14.10
N GLN A 57 5.90 7.35 15.10
CA GLN A 57 6.85 6.39 15.67
C GLN A 57 7.86 5.82 14.65
N ALA A 58 8.21 6.59 13.59
CA ALA A 58 9.12 6.15 12.54
C ALA A 58 10.43 5.56 13.09
N ALA A 59 11.04 6.21 14.10
CA ALA A 59 12.28 5.75 14.70
C ALA A 59 12.18 4.36 15.34
N VAL A 60 11.01 3.98 15.86
CA VAL A 60 10.78 2.65 16.47
C VAL A 60 10.45 1.61 15.41
N ILE A 61 9.79 2.02 14.31
CA ILE A 61 9.34 1.11 13.24
C ILE A 61 10.46 0.83 12.25
N ARG A 62 11.26 1.84 11.88
CA ARG A 62 12.30 1.77 10.85
C ARG A 62 13.22 0.55 10.96
N PRO A 63 13.73 0.15 12.15
CA PRO A 63 14.64 -0.99 12.28
C PRO A 63 14.05 -2.32 11.79
N CYS A 64 12.71 -2.48 11.77
CA CYS A 64 12.12 -3.72 11.25
C CYS A 64 12.32 -3.91 9.73
N LEU A 65 12.72 -2.85 9.02
CA LEU A 65 12.97 -2.87 7.57
C LEU A 65 14.46 -3.00 7.22
N ASP A 66 15.36 -3.08 8.20
CA ASP A 66 16.79 -3.17 7.95
C ASP A 66 17.15 -4.37 7.09
N GLY A 67 18.00 -4.13 6.08
CA GLY A 67 18.45 -5.15 5.14
C GLY A 67 17.46 -5.47 4.00
N LEU A 68 16.27 -4.87 3.98
CA LEU A 68 15.32 -5.04 2.86
C LEU A 68 15.62 -4.05 1.72
N PRO A 69 15.42 -4.46 0.45
CA PRO A 69 15.65 -3.61 -0.72
C PRO A 69 14.48 -2.64 -0.94
N VAL A 70 14.27 -1.71 -0.02
CA VAL A 70 13.16 -0.73 -0.04
C VAL A 70 13.67 0.69 0.17
N GLU A 71 12.96 1.66 -0.40
CA GLU A 71 13.14 3.07 -0.11
C GLU A 71 12.29 3.45 1.11
N ILE A 72 12.91 3.90 2.19
CA ILE A 72 12.22 4.32 3.41
C ILE A 72 12.17 5.83 3.46
N VAL A 73 10.97 6.39 3.51
CA VAL A 73 10.72 7.83 3.58
C VAL A 73 10.01 8.16 4.89
N GLU A 74 10.64 8.99 5.72
CA GLU A 74 10.05 9.49 6.95
C GLU A 74 9.27 10.79 6.66
N HIS A 75 7.99 10.76 6.93
CA HIS A 75 7.07 11.87 6.71
C HIS A 75 6.72 12.56 8.03
N ALA A 76 7.40 13.67 8.34
CA ALA A 76 7.19 14.41 9.59
C ALA A 76 5.77 15.02 9.70
N GLY A 77 5.14 15.35 8.55
CA GLY A 77 3.80 15.92 8.48
C GLY A 77 2.66 14.89 8.48
N TRP A 78 2.91 13.65 8.91
CA TRP A 78 1.92 12.57 8.88
C TRP A 78 0.58 12.90 9.55
N ALA A 79 0.59 13.80 10.55
CA ALA A 79 -0.61 14.23 11.25
C ALA A 79 -1.56 15.11 10.40
N GLU A 80 -1.11 15.57 9.23
CA GLU A 80 -1.96 16.26 8.25
C GLU A 80 -2.97 15.33 7.57
N GLY A 81 -2.84 14.00 7.76
CA GLY A 81 -3.74 13.00 7.22
C GLY A 81 -3.15 12.17 6.08
N MET A 82 -3.96 11.25 5.56
CA MET A 82 -3.53 10.28 4.55
C MET A 82 -3.07 10.93 3.24
N GLY A 83 -3.70 12.03 2.82
CA GLY A 83 -3.34 12.76 1.60
C GLY A 83 -1.89 13.24 1.63
N SER A 84 -1.42 13.71 2.78
CA SER A 84 -0.03 14.17 2.94
C SER A 84 0.98 13.02 2.78
N SER A 85 0.65 11.83 3.28
CA SER A 85 1.46 10.61 3.13
C SER A 85 1.52 10.15 1.67
N LEU A 86 0.39 10.21 0.95
CA LEU A 86 0.32 9.92 -0.49
C LEU A 86 1.17 10.91 -1.29
N ARG A 87 1.03 12.21 -1.04
CA ARG A 87 1.83 13.27 -1.67
C ARG A 87 3.33 13.03 -1.48
N THR A 88 3.74 12.69 -0.25
CA THR A 88 5.12 12.35 0.08
C THR A 88 5.60 11.12 -0.71
N GLY A 89 4.78 10.09 -0.81
CA GLY A 89 5.10 8.89 -1.58
C GLY A 89 5.26 9.15 -3.08
N ILE A 90 4.39 9.95 -3.68
CA ILE A 90 4.50 10.33 -5.10
C ILE A 90 5.72 11.20 -5.36
N ALA A 91 6.07 12.13 -4.44
CA ALA A 91 7.28 12.93 -4.56
C ALA A 91 8.55 12.04 -4.48
N ALA A 92 8.59 11.08 -3.56
CA ALA A 92 9.68 10.12 -3.45
C ALA A 92 9.81 9.26 -4.73
N LEU A 93 8.68 8.78 -5.28
CA LEU A 93 8.67 8.03 -6.54
C LEU A 93 9.23 8.86 -7.70
N ALA A 94 8.84 10.13 -7.79
CA ALA A 94 9.34 11.02 -8.83
C ALA A 94 10.86 11.23 -8.74
N ALA A 95 11.42 11.25 -7.52
CA ALA A 95 12.84 11.43 -7.27
C ALA A 95 13.65 10.15 -7.58
N CYS A 96 13.21 8.97 -7.10
CA CYS A 96 13.98 7.73 -7.24
C CYS A 96 13.68 6.95 -8.53
N SER A 97 12.50 7.11 -9.13
CA SER A 97 12.11 6.40 -10.37
C SER A 97 11.22 7.25 -11.29
N PRO A 98 11.73 8.33 -11.89
CA PRO A 98 10.96 9.25 -12.74
C PRO A 98 10.36 8.57 -13.99
N ALA A 99 10.94 7.43 -14.40
CA ALA A 99 10.46 6.63 -15.52
C ALA A 99 9.28 5.72 -15.19
N SER A 100 8.84 5.65 -13.93
CA SER A 100 7.68 4.84 -13.54
C SER A 100 6.44 5.27 -14.31
N THR A 101 5.71 4.28 -14.84
CA THR A 101 4.49 4.47 -15.64
C THR A 101 3.22 4.16 -14.86
N GLY A 102 3.35 3.54 -13.67
CA GLY A 102 2.28 3.23 -12.77
C GLY A 102 2.76 3.09 -11.32
N VAL A 103 1.83 3.13 -10.40
CA VAL A 103 2.06 2.95 -8.97
C VAL A 103 0.93 2.14 -8.34
N ILE A 104 1.27 1.21 -7.46
CA ILE A 104 0.32 0.58 -6.54
C ILE A 104 0.35 1.35 -5.22
N ILE A 105 -0.80 1.75 -4.73
CA ILE A 105 -0.97 2.32 -3.39
C ILE A 105 -1.57 1.24 -2.49
N ALA A 106 -0.87 0.87 -1.43
CA ALA A 106 -1.30 -0.13 -0.46
C ALA A 106 -1.15 0.37 0.98
N LEU A 107 -1.89 -0.24 1.90
CA LEU A 107 -1.87 0.09 3.32
C LEU A 107 -1.11 -0.99 4.11
N ALA A 108 -0.36 -0.57 5.13
CA ALA A 108 0.47 -1.46 5.94
C ALA A 108 -0.31 -2.18 7.07
N ASP A 109 -1.62 -2.09 7.10
CA ASP A 109 -2.52 -2.79 8.03
C ASP A 109 -3.30 -3.94 7.39
N GLU A 110 -3.04 -4.22 6.12
CA GLU A 110 -3.68 -5.29 5.36
C GLU A 110 -2.73 -6.50 5.19
N PRO A 111 -2.70 -7.47 6.12
CA PRO A 111 -1.76 -8.61 6.09
C PRO A 111 -1.97 -9.54 4.88
N ASN A 112 -3.11 -9.43 4.21
CA ASN A 112 -3.44 -10.22 3.02
C ASN A 112 -2.88 -9.65 1.71
N LEU A 113 -2.26 -8.47 1.72
CA LEU A 113 -1.55 -7.95 0.55
C LEU A 113 -0.58 -9.01 0.02
N SER A 114 -0.64 -9.33 -1.27
CA SER A 114 0.17 -10.38 -1.87
C SER A 114 0.71 -10.00 -3.25
N ALA A 115 1.85 -10.58 -3.62
CA ALA A 115 2.47 -10.39 -4.92
C ALA A 115 1.54 -10.82 -6.08
N ASP A 116 0.76 -11.88 -5.90
CA ASP A 116 -0.21 -12.36 -6.90
C ASP A 116 -1.33 -11.33 -7.12
N HIS A 117 -1.83 -10.72 -6.04
CA HIS A 117 -2.87 -9.70 -6.17
C HIS A 117 -2.34 -8.41 -6.81
N ILE A 118 -1.12 -7.98 -6.44
CA ILE A 118 -0.44 -6.86 -7.11
C ILE A 118 -0.26 -7.15 -8.60
N THR A 119 0.16 -8.35 -8.94
CA THR A 119 0.31 -8.79 -10.33
C THR A 119 -1.03 -8.71 -11.08
N ALA A 120 -2.11 -9.21 -10.47
CA ALA A 120 -3.44 -9.18 -11.07
C ALA A 120 -3.96 -7.75 -11.34
N LEU A 121 -3.64 -6.78 -10.45
CA LEU A 121 -3.95 -5.36 -10.69
C LEU A 121 -3.22 -4.82 -11.92
N ILE A 122 -1.91 -5.08 -12.03
CA ILE A 122 -1.08 -4.64 -13.16
C ILE A 122 -1.53 -5.28 -14.46
N GLU A 123 -1.82 -6.58 -14.46
CA GLU A 123 -2.31 -7.31 -15.63
C GLU A 123 -3.69 -6.85 -16.07
N THR A 124 -4.57 -6.54 -15.13
CA THR A 124 -5.89 -5.98 -15.44
C THR A 124 -5.75 -4.62 -16.12
N HIS A 125 -4.86 -3.74 -15.64
CA HIS A 125 -4.53 -2.51 -16.35
C HIS A 125 -4.07 -2.78 -17.79
N ARG A 126 -3.12 -3.71 -17.98
CA ARG A 126 -2.58 -4.06 -19.30
C ARG A 126 -3.67 -4.58 -20.26
N ARG A 127 -4.55 -5.43 -19.76
CA ARG A 127 -5.61 -6.07 -20.52
C ARG A 127 -6.74 -5.13 -20.89
N THR A 128 -7.14 -4.22 -19.98
CA THR A 128 -8.32 -3.37 -20.12
C THR A 128 -7.99 -1.96 -20.63
N GLY A 129 -6.74 -1.52 -20.47
CA GLY A 129 -6.35 -0.13 -20.71
C GLY A 129 -6.87 0.86 -19.65
N GLN A 130 -7.64 0.39 -18.66
CA GLN A 130 -8.16 1.26 -17.61
C GLN A 130 -7.03 1.81 -16.75
N PRO A 131 -6.96 3.14 -16.56
CA PRO A 131 -5.82 3.76 -15.88
C PRO A 131 -5.85 3.63 -14.36
N ILE A 132 -6.96 3.21 -13.79
CA ILE A 132 -7.12 2.88 -12.38
C ILE A 132 -7.64 1.46 -12.28
N VAL A 133 -7.00 0.64 -11.42
CA VAL A 133 -7.49 -0.69 -11.10
C VAL A 133 -7.53 -0.85 -9.59
N ALA A 134 -8.72 -0.95 -9.04
CA ALA A 134 -8.94 -1.08 -7.60
C ALA A 134 -9.17 -2.55 -7.20
N SER A 135 -8.78 -2.89 -5.98
CA SER A 135 -9.29 -4.09 -5.33
C SER A 135 -10.76 -3.90 -4.99
N ALA A 136 -11.55 -4.97 -5.08
CA ALA A 136 -12.98 -4.95 -4.75
C ALA A 136 -13.36 -6.11 -3.82
N TYR A 137 -13.98 -5.79 -2.70
CA TYR A 137 -14.63 -6.75 -1.82
C TYR A 137 -16.14 -6.52 -1.89
N GLY A 138 -16.85 -7.43 -2.55
CA GLY A 138 -18.23 -7.18 -2.96
C GLY A 138 -18.33 -5.94 -3.86
N THR A 139 -19.09 -4.95 -3.45
CA THR A 139 -19.28 -3.68 -4.17
C THR A 139 -18.29 -2.58 -3.74
N ILE A 140 -17.49 -2.83 -2.68
CA ILE A 140 -16.61 -1.83 -2.09
C ILE A 140 -15.27 -1.85 -2.83
N ARG A 141 -14.89 -0.71 -3.43
CA ARG A 141 -13.57 -0.48 -4.02
C ARG A 141 -12.61 0.07 -2.96
N ARG A 142 -11.40 -0.50 -2.88
CA ARG A 142 -10.43 -0.16 -1.83
C ARG A 142 -8.97 -0.40 -2.26
N PRO A 143 -7.97 0.03 -1.48
CA PRO A 143 -6.60 -0.44 -1.63
C PRO A 143 -6.50 -1.97 -1.51
N PRO A 144 -5.43 -2.57 -2.11
CA PRO A 144 -4.44 -1.92 -2.97
C PRO A 144 -5.04 -1.46 -4.29
N VAL A 145 -4.57 -0.29 -4.79
CA VAL A 145 -5.06 0.31 -6.04
C VAL A 145 -3.88 0.61 -6.96
N PHE A 146 -3.96 0.19 -8.20
CA PHE A 146 -3.08 0.64 -9.27
C PHE A 146 -3.55 1.97 -9.84
N PHE A 147 -2.61 2.90 -10.02
CA PHE A 147 -2.81 4.16 -10.76
C PHE A 147 -1.77 4.30 -11.87
N ALA A 148 -2.20 4.55 -13.10
CA ALA A 148 -1.33 4.93 -14.19
C ALA A 148 -0.75 6.35 -13.98
N LYS A 149 0.39 6.65 -14.58
CA LYS A 149 1.13 7.92 -14.43
C LYS A 149 0.27 9.16 -14.63
N LYS A 150 -0.74 9.12 -15.49
CA LYS A 150 -1.64 10.27 -15.72
C LYS A 150 -2.37 10.74 -14.45
N HIS A 151 -2.52 9.88 -13.43
CA HIS A 151 -3.15 10.21 -12.14
C HIS A 151 -2.16 10.62 -11.04
N PHE A 152 -0.85 10.65 -11.30
CA PHE A 152 0.14 11.02 -10.27
C PHE A 152 -0.05 12.45 -9.76
N ALA A 153 -0.42 13.38 -10.64
CA ALA A 153 -0.74 14.75 -10.23
C ALA A 153 -1.97 14.81 -9.31
N ALA A 154 -3.01 14.00 -9.59
CA ALA A 154 -4.19 13.93 -8.75
C ALA A 154 -3.88 13.29 -7.37
N LEU A 155 -3.04 12.24 -7.33
CA LEU A 155 -2.55 11.65 -6.08
C LEU A 155 -1.72 12.66 -5.25
N ALA A 156 -0.87 13.46 -5.93
CA ALA A 156 -0.05 14.49 -5.29
C ALA A 156 -0.85 15.71 -4.81
N ALA A 157 -2.08 15.89 -5.29
CA ALA A 157 -2.96 16.99 -4.90
C ALA A 157 -3.92 16.63 -3.75
N LEU A 158 -3.90 15.38 -3.27
CA LEU A 158 -4.74 14.97 -2.14
C LEU A 158 -4.30 15.65 -0.84
N GLU A 159 -5.28 16.07 -0.04
CA GLU A 159 -5.08 16.78 1.24
C GLU A 159 -5.88 16.12 2.38
N GLY A 160 -5.49 16.40 3.61
CA GLY A 160 -6.16 15.92 4.81
C GLY A 160 -6.33 14.40 4.84
N GLU A 161 -7.51 13.95 5.21
CA GLU A 161 -7.85 12.53 5.30
C GLU A 161 -8.22 11.90 3.94
N ALA A 162 -8.15 12.67 2.85
CA ALA A 162 -8.42 12.15 1.51
C ALA A 162 -7.38 11.10 1.10
N GLY A 163 -7.81 9.88 0.94
CA GLY A 163 -6.98 8.76 0.49
C GLY A 163 -7.25 8.38 -0.97
N ALA A 164 -6.63 7.30 -1.43
CA ALA A 164 -6.85 6.74 -2.76
C ALA A 164 -8.35 6.50 -3.07
N SER A 165 -9.16 6.19 -2.05
CA SER A 165 -10.61 6.00 -2.19
C SER A 165 -11.36 7.25 -2.67
N GLN A 166 -10.83 8.46 -2.45
CA GLN A 166 -11.39 9.68 -3.03
C GLN A 166 -11.32 9.63 -4.56
N LEU A 167 -10.13 9.31 -5.10
CA LEU A 167 -9.94 9.22 -6.55
C LEU A 167 -10.77 8.10 -7.19
N LEU A 168 -11.03 7.01 -6.46
CA LEU A 168 -11.91 5.93 -6.95
C LEU A 168 -13.36 6.41 -7.16
N ARG A 169 -13.79 7.42 -6.41
CA ARG A 169 -15.11 8.06 -6.60
C ARG A 169 -15.06 9.08 -7.73
N ASP A 170 -14.06 9.95 -7.73
CA ASP A 170 -13.93 11.06 -8.68
C ASP A 170 -13.72 10.58 -10.12
N TYR A 171 -13.01 9.45 -10.28
CA TYR A 171 -12.71 8.83 -11.58
C TYR A 171 -13.45 7.51 -11.78
N ALA A 172 -14.63 7.32 -11.21
CA ALA A 172 -15.36 6.05 -11.22
C ALA A 172 -15.51 5.37 -12.61
N PRO A 173 -15.70 6.09 -13.73
CA PRO A 173 -15.76 5.51 -15.07
C PRO A 173 -14.43 4.94 -15.58
N GLU A 174 -13.30 5.38 -15.00
CA GLU A 174 -11.94 4.96 -15.36
C GLU A 174 -11.42 3.78 -14.51
N VAL A 175 -12.27 3.23 -13.62
CA VAL A 175 -11.86 2.21 -12.63
C VAL A 175 -12.29 0.82 -13.07
N ALA A 176 -11.31 -0.04 -13.37
CA ALA A 176 -11.51 -1.49 -13.37
C ALA A 176 -11.30 -2.07 -11.96
N THR A 177 -11.74 -3.31 -11.76
CA THR A 177 -11.62 -3.98 -10.44
C THR A 177 -11.03 -5.37 -10.55
N VAL A 178 -10.32 -5.77 -9.48
CA VAL A 178 -9.87 -7.14 -9.21
C VAL A 178 -10.49 -7.57 -7.87
N ALA A 179 -11.15 -8.72 -7.85
CA ALA A 179 -11.83 -9.20 -6.65
C ALA A 179 -10.84 -9.53 -5.53
N LEU A 180 -11.19 -9.16 -4.30
CA LEU A 180 -10.60 -9.67 -3.06
C LEU A 180 -11.53 -10.70 -2.45
N THR A 181 -11.00 -11.85 -2.07
CA THR A 181 -11.77 -12.91 -1.39
C THR A 181 -11.80 -12.72 0.11
N VAL A 182 -10.77 -12.10 0.68
CA VAL A 182 -10.61 -11.90 2.12
C VAL A 182 -10.04 -10.50 2.38
N VAL A 183 -10.60 -9.82 3.35
CA VAL A 183 -10.12 -8.52 3.83
C VAL A 183 -9.95 -8.59 5.34
N HIS A 184 -8.76 -8.25 5.82
CA HIS A 184 -8.48 -8.04 7.23
C HIS A 184 -7.77 -6.69 7.39
N ASP A 185 -8.41 -5.76 8.04
CA ASP A 185 -7.81 -4.49 8.45
C ASP A 185 -7.45 -4.62 9.95
N LEU A 186 -6.17 -4.55 10.29
CA LEU A 186 -5.72 -4.67 11.68
C LEU A 186 -5.80 -3.31 12.37
N ASP A 187 -6.99 -2.86 12.71
CA ASP A 187 -7.24 -1.54 13.27
C ASP A 187 -7.34 -1.54 14.80
N ALA A 188 -7.87 -2.61 15.39
CA ALA A 188 -8.05 -2.78 16.83
C ALA A 188 -7.49 -4.12 17.34
N PRO A 189 -7.24 -4.28 18.66
CA PRO A 189 -6.76 -5.54 19.21
C PRO A 189 -7.63 -6.76 18.89
N ALA A 190 -8.94 -6.58 18.74
CA ALA A 190 -9.88 -7.64 18.37
C ALA A 190 -9.61 -8.15 16.94
N ASP A 191 -9.39 -7.24 15.99
CA ASP A 191 -9.11 -7.58 14.59
C ASP A 191 -7.85 -8.43 14.49
N TYR A 192 -6.82 -8.04 15.26
CA TYR A 192 -5.56 -8.79 15.31
C TYR A 192 -5.74 -10.18 15.94
N ALA A 193 -6.53 -10.29 17.03
CA ALA A 193 -6.81 -11.57 17.65
C ALA A 193 -7.56 -12.52 16.70
N ASP A 194 -8.51 -12.01 15.94
CA ASP A 194 -9.27 -12.80 14.96
C ASP A 194 -8.41 -13.19 13.75
N TYR A 195 -7.53 -12.29 13.32
CA TYR A 195 -6.53 -12.62 12.28
C TYR A 195 -5.64 -13.79 12.72
N LEU A 196 -5.10 -13.78 13.95
CA LEU A 196 -4.23 -14.85 14.46
C LEU A 196 -4.95 -16.19 14.58
N LYS A 197 -6.25 -16.21 14.95
CA LYS A 197 -7.05 -17.45 14.96
C LYS A 197 -7.18 -18.06 13.56
N ALA A 198 -7.37 -17.20 12.54
CA ALA A 198 -7.50 -17.64 11.15
C ALA A 198 -6.15 -18.03 10.51
N HIS A 199 -5.04 -17.50 11.02
CA HIS A 199 -3.68 -17.66 10.49
C HIS A 199 -2.70 -17.98 11.62
N PRO A 200 -2.79 -19.17 12.24
CA PRO A 200 -1.88 -19.54 13.31
C PRO A 200 -0.43 -19.49 12.81
N PRO A 201 0.53 -19.07 13.67
CA PRO A 201 1.94 -19.10 13.30
C PRO A 201 2.36 -20.53 12.95
N SER A 202 3.20 -20.65 11.91
CA SER A 202 3.80 -21.94 11.56
C SER A 202 4.65 -22.43 12.72
N ALA A 203 4.49 -23.72 13.09
CA ALA A 203 5.24 -24.35 14.15
C ALA A 203 6.72 -24.50 13.77
#